data_499125cae176ade76f0bee11041688bb
#
_entry.id   499125cae176ade76f0bee11041688bb
#
_cell.length_a   1.000
_cell.length_b   1.000
_cell.length_c   1.000
_cell.angle_alpha   90.00
_cell.angle_beta   90.00
_cell.angle_gamma   90.00
#
_symmetry.space_group_name_H-M   'P 1'
#
loop_
_entity.id
_entity.type
_entity.pdbx_description
1 polymer ?
#
loop_
_entity_poly.entity_id
_entity_poly.type
_entity_poly.pdbx_seq_one_letter_code
_entity_poly.pdbx_strand_id
1 'polypeptide(L)'
;SSSAQSNLYERITMFKKVQKQLTILYTVLTGSILIILLAFISYRNISIREQQQETDFHNLWFSVSSRLQSYSFISDAYLAQMEVTNQAVIYIEENSSPLFFSGAWTPPTEREQLIKAAVTAAGQEGVDPTRPPVSSSASQTSLLRIQGRKGDWYYGRVMVLPTAKGAKSLLMLSYITPRSVLLRQGLSLFVLTGAAGILGILVISWFLTGRALQPARDGIRKQNEFVAAASHELRSPLAVIRSSLSALESELPGETGNQNQTVTLRQLIKNSDRECRRMARLVGDMLLLASSDAGNWELHYTQTEPDTLLIEAYEAFLPLCREKNINLILELPKEPFPPLLADRQRLEQVITILLDNAISYTPAGKEVRLKMYKKEGSRRISAGYFRTVIEVADTGKGVPDEMKQRIFDRFYRGDASRKDKKHFGLGLSIAKELTEMHGGTLAVHDNPGGGSRFVVTLTLQQA
;
A
#
# COMPACT_ATOMS: atom_id res chain seq x y z
N SER A 1 -13.11 33.16 9.57
CA SER A 1 -13.49 31.99 8.73
C SER A 1 -12.68 31.93 7.43
N SER A 2 -12.31 33.06 6.84
CA SER A 2 -11.56 33.13 5.56
C SER A 2 -10.15 32.52 5.64
N SER A 3 -9.38 32.78 6.70
CA SER A 3 -8.00 32.27 6.86
C SER A 3 -7.92 30.73 7.09
N ALA A 4 -8.91 30.14 7.72
CA ALA A 4 -8.97 28.70 7.94
C ALA A 4 -9.30 27.93 6.64
N GLN A 5 -10.17 28.50 5.79
CA GLN A 5 -10.47 27.95 4.47
C GLN A 5 -9.28 28.06 3.52
N SER A 6 -8.54 29.17 3.53
CA SER A 6 -7.30 29.35 2.76
C SER A 6 -6.23 28.31 3.16
N ASN A 7 -5.98 28.12 4.45
CA ASN A 7 -5.03 27.10 4.94
C ASN A 7 -5.43 25.67 4.57
N LEU A 8 -6.72 25.34 4.57
CA LEU A 8 -7.20 24.01 4.17
C LEU A 8 -7.00 23.77 2.67
N TYR A 9 -7.26 24.80 1.85
CA TYR A 9 -7.07 24.74 0.40
C TYR A 9 -5.59 24.59 0.02
N GLU A 10 -4.70 25.34 0.68
CA GLU A 10 -3.23 25.22 0.48
C GLU A 10 -2.71 23.83 0.83
N ARG A 11 -3.19 23.24 1.92
CA ARG A 11 -2.75 21.89 2.35
C ARG A 11 -3.29 20.78 1.44
N ILE A 12 -4.52 20.88 0.94
CA ILE A 12 -5.07 19.93 -0.04
C ILE A 12 -4.27 20.00 -1.35
N THR A 13 -3.90 21.19 -1.79
CA THR A 13 -3.05 21.41 -2.97
C THR A 13 -1.64 20.87 -2.75
N MET A 14 -1.08 21.01 -1.55
CA MET A 14 0.21 20.44 -1.16
C MET A 14 0.22 18.91 -1.27
N PHE A 15 -0.79 18.22 -0.71
CA PHE A 15 -0.87 16.75 -0.82
C PHE A 15 -1.05 16.26 -2.25
N LYS A 16 -1.85 16.96 -3.07
CA LYS A 16 -1.97 16.66 -4.50
C LYS A 16 -0.64 16.84 -5.23
N LYS A 17 0.13 17.88 -4.88
CA LYS A 17 1.46 18.13 -5.43
C LYS A 17 2.44 17.02 -5.05
N VAL A 18 2.48 16.62 -3.77
CA VAL A 18 3.32 15.52 -3.28
C VAL A 18 2.93 14.20 -3.94
N GLN A 19 1.64 13.90 -4.04
CA GLN A 19 1.15 12.71 -4.75
C GLN A 19 1.62 12.69 -6.19
N LYS A 20 1.47 13.82 -6.91
CA LYS A 20 1.92 13.94 -8.31
C LYS A 20 3.44 13.75 -8.43
N GLN A 21 4.23 14.38 -7.56
CA GLN A 21 5.70 14.24 -7.56
C GLN A 21 6.15 12.81 -7.30
N LEU A 22 5.58 12.14 -6.30
CA LEU A 22 5.90 10.75 -5.99
C LEU A 22 5.47 9.81 -7.12
N THR A 23 4.28 10.03 -7.71
CA THR A 23 3.83 9.24 -8.86
C THR A 23 4.79 9.38 -10.03
N ILE A 24 5.23 10.61 -10.36
CA ILE A 24 6.20 10.84 -11.44
C ILE A 24 7.52 10.16 -11.11
N LEU A 25 8.04 10.33 -9.89
CA LEU A 25 9.29 9.71 -9.45
C LEU A 25 9.27 8.18 -9.61
N TYR A 26 8.23 7.53 -9.08
CA TYR A 26 8.08 6.07 -9.20
C TYR A 26 7.89 5.63 -10.65
N THR A 27 7.10 6.36 -11.44
CA THR A 27 6.89 6.04 -12.86
C THR A 27 8.19 6.16 -13.65
N VAL A 28 8.99 7.21 -13.41
CA VAL A 28 10.29 7.38 -14.08
C VAL A 28 11.27 6.28 -13.66
N LEU A 29 11.38 6.00 -12.36
CA LEU A 29 12.31 4.99 -11.85
C LEU A 29 11.96 3.58 -12.36
N THR A 30 10.71 3.14 -12.19
CA THR A 30 10.30 1.80 -12.64
C THR A 30 10.18 1.71 -14.14
N GLY A 31 9.77 2.79 -14.83
CA GLY A 31 9.72 2.88 -16.29
C GLY A 31 11.09 2.78 -16.93
N SER A 32 12.12 3.40 -16.34
CA SER A 32 13.49 3.28 -16.84
C SER A 32 14.01 1.84 -16.75
N ILE A 33 13.73 1.14 -15.65
CA ILE A 33 14.07 -0.28 -15.49
C ILE A 33 13.38 -1.13 -16.55
N LEU A 34 12.08 -0.88 -16.79
CA LEU A 34 11.29 -1.58 -17.81
C LEU A 34 11.89 -1.39 -19.21
N ILE A 35 12.25 -0.14 -19.57
CA ILE A 35 12.84 0.18 -20.87
C ILE A 35 14.18 -0.54 -21.05
N ILE A 36 15.04 -0.54 -20.04
CA ILE A 36 16.35 -1.24 -20.08
C ILE A 36 16.12 -2.75 -20.28
N LEU A 37 15.20 -3.33 -19.55
CA LEU A 37 14.87 -4.76 -19.64
C LEU A 37 14.33 -5.11 -21.03
N LEU A 38 13.41 -4.34 -21.58
CA LEU A 38 12.86 -4.54 -22.91
C LEU A 38 13.92 -4.36 -24.00
N ALA A 39 14.83 -3.39 -23.86
CA ALA A 39 15.95 -3.20 -24.78
C ALA A 39 16.89 -4.40 -24.76
N PHE A 40 17.21 -4.93 -23.58
CA PHE A 40 18.01 -6.12 -23.42
C PHE A 40 17.36 -7.36 -24.06
N ILE A 41 16.06 -7.57 -23.80
CA ILE A 41 15.30 -8.68 -24.41
C ILE A 41 15.27 -8.56 -25.93
N SER A 42 15.06 -7.34 -26.47
CA SER A 42 15.05 -7.09 -27.91
C SER A 42 16.41 -7.40 -28.54
N TYR A 43 17.49 -6.94 -27.89
CA TYR A 43 18.86 -7.24 -28.34
C TYR A 43 19.15 -8.76 -28.39
N ARG A 44 18.79 -9.45 -27.31
CA ARG A 44 18.93 -10.92 -27.21
C ARG A 44 18.13 -11.66 -28.29
N ASN A 45 16.89 -11.20 -28.53
CA ASN A 45 16.02 -11.81 -29.55
C ASN A 45 16.61 -11.69 -30.96
N ILE A 46 17.21 -10.53 -31.29
CA ILE A 46 17.87 -10.33 -32.59
C ILE A 46 19.08 -11.24 -32.70
N SER A 47 19.94 -11.33 -31.68
CA SER A 47 21.09 -12.20 -31.65
C SER A 47 20.72 -13.69 -31.81
N ILE A 48 19.69 -14.15 -31.17
CA ILE A 48 19.16 -15.51 -31.29
C ILE A 48 18.66 -15.78 -32.71
N ARG A 49 17.96 -14.84 -33.34
CA ARG A 49 17.46 -14.98 -34.71
C ARG A 49 18.61 -15.03 -35.72
N GLU A 50 19.67 -14.26 -35.51
CA GLU A 50 20.88 -14.33 -36.35
C GLU A 50 21.57 -15.72 -36.28
N GLN A 51 21.72 -16.29 -35.08
CA GLN A 51 22.24 -17.65 -34.91
C GLN A 51 21.31 -18.72 -35.50
N GLN A 52 20.01 -18.52 -35.38
CA GLN A 52 19.02 -19.48 -35.89
C GLN A 52 19.06 -19.58 -37.41
N GLN A 53 19.27 -18.47 -38.15
CA GLN A 53 19.39 -18.47 -39.60
C GLN A 53 20.57 -19.35 -40.07
N GLU A 54 21.68 -19.32 -39.37
CA GLU A 54 22.84 -20.17 -39.68
C GLU A 54 22.53 -21.66 -39.40
N THR A 55 21.88 -21.93 -38.27
CA THR A 55 21.46 -23.30 -37.93
C THR A 55 20.45 -23.85 -38.92
N ASP A 56 19.47 -23.01 -39.33
CA ASP A 56 18.44 -23.39 -40.30
C ASP A 56 19.07 -23.71 -41.67
N PHE A 57 20.09 -22.92 -42.08
CA PHE A 57 20.85 -23.22 -43.28
C PHE A 57 21.60 -24.57 -43.18
N HIS A 58 22.24 -24.86 -42.04
CA HIS A 58 22.91 -26.13 -41.81
C HIS A 58 21.95 -27.32 -41.90
N ASN A 59 20.74 -27.18 -41.29
CA ASN A 59 19.70 -28.23 -41.34
C ASN A 59 19.20 -28.45 -42.77
N LEU A 60 18.96 -27.34 -43.49
CA LEU A 60 18.52 -27.42 -44.88
C LEU A 60 19.60 -28.06 -45.74
N TRP A 61 20.87 -27.65 -45.58
CA TRP A 61 21.99 -28.25 -46.28
C TRP A 61 22.09 -29.75 -46.04
N PHE A 62 22.04 -30.19 -44.81
CA PHE A 62 22.10 -31.60 -44.46
C PHE A 62 20.94 -32.39 -45.06
N SER A 63 19.74 -31.85 -45.04
CA SER A 63 18.53 -32.49 -45.56
C SER A 63 18.65 -32.71 -47.07
N VAL A 64 19.11 -31.70 -47.82
CA VAL A 64 19.21 -31.80 -49.29
C VAL A 64 20.44 -32.61 -49.69
N SER A 65 21.60 -32.39 -49.09
CA SER A 65 22.84 -33.09 -49.42
C SER A 65 22.76 -34.60 -49.11
N SER A 66 22.21 -34.98 -47.99
CA SER A 66 21.99 -36.39 -47.61
C SER A 66 21.05 -37.09 -48.59
N ARG A 67 19.97 -36.44 -49.04
CA ARG A 67 19.11 -37.00 -50.08
C ARG A 67 19.80 -37.15 -51.43
N LEU A 68 20.62 -36.16 -51.83
CA LEU A 68 21.37 -36.21 -53.07
C LEU A 68 22.37 -37.35 -53.08
N GLN A 69 22.95 -37.67 -51.92
CA GLN A 69 23.88 -38.81 -51.75
C GLN A 69 23.18 -40.17 -51.75
N SER A 70 21.95 -40.25 -51.18
CA SER A 70 21.25 -41.49 -50.94
C SER A 70 20.35 -41.93 -52.12
N TYR A 71 19.85 -40.97 -52.90
CA TYR A 71 18.88 -41.21 -53.95
C TYR A 71 19.44 -40.69 -55.30
N SER A 72 19.24 -41.49 -56.35
CA SER A 72 19.60 -41.09 -57.71
C SER A 72 18.74 -39.96 -58.30
N PHE A 73 17.56 -39.74 -57.73
CA PHE A 73 16.61 -38.71 -58.16
C PHE A 73 15.95 -37.98 -56.97
N ILE A 74 15.88 -36.66 -57.04
CA ILE A 74 15.13 -35.79 -56.09
C ILE A 74 14.02 -35.15 -56.90
N SER A 75 12.77 -35.19 -56.38
CA SER A 75 11.64 -34.59 -57.08
C SER A 75 11.67 -33.05 -57.05
N ASP A 76 11.27 -32.44 -58.18
CA ASP A 76 11.22 -30.97 -58.30
C ASP A 76 10.23 -30.37 -57.28
N ALA A 77 9.14 -31.09 -56.94
CA ALA A 77 8.22 -30.63 -55.89
C ALA A 77 8.90 -30.49 -54.52
N TYR A 78 9.81 -31.41 -54.17
CA TYR A 78 10.56 -31.31 -52.91
C TYR A 78 11.53 -30.16 -52.93
N LEU A 79 12.28 -29.98 -54.02
CA LEU A 79 13.22 -28.85 -54.14
C LEU A 79 12.47 -27.53 -54.13
N ALA A 80 11.36 -27.42 -54.84
CA ALA A 80 10.52 -26.24 -54.85
C ALA A 80 9.98 -25.88 -53.44
N GLN A 81 9.53 -26.87 -52.68
CA GLN A 81 9.08 -26.66 -51.31
C GLN A 81 10.22 -26.19 -50.41
N MET A 82 11.43 -26.79 -50.53
CA MET A 82 12.62 -26.39 -49.74
C MET A 82 13.04 -24.97 -50.07
N GLU A 83 13.06 -24.59 -51.34
CA GLU A 83 13.37 -23.21 -51.75
C GLU A 83 12.42 -22.15 -51.19
N VAL A 84 11.12 -22.38 -51.31
CA VAL A 84 10.11 -21.43 -50.85
C VAL A 84 10.07 -21.33 -49.33
N THR A 85 10.11 -22.47 -48.64
CA THR A 85 10.04 -22.50 -47.18
C THR A 85 11.26 -21.83 -46.52
N ASN A 86 12.46 -22.05 -47.11
CA ASN A 86 13.72 -21.57 -46.49
C ASN A 86 14.32 -20.35 -47.22
N GLN A 87 13.58 -19.75 -48.18
CA GLN A 87 14.08 -18.64 -48.98
C GLN A 87 15.47 -18.94 -49.56
N ALA A 88 15.60 -20.08 -50.14
CA ALA A 88 16.85 -20.62 -50.63
C ALA A 88 16.89 -20.75 -52.17
N VAL A 89 18.08 -20.75 -52.72
CA VAL A 89 18.36 -21.13 -54.12
C VAL A 89 19.10 -22.46 -54.08
N ILE A 90 18.54 -23.48 -54.73
CA ILE A 90 19.12 -24.80 -54.84
C ILE A 90 19.43 -25.04 -56.31
N TYR A 91 20.73 -25.30 -56.62
CA TYR A 91 21.20 -25.58 -57.97
C TYR A 91 22.00 -26.87 -57.96
N ILE A 92 21.55 -27.80 -58.84
CA ILE A 92 22.19 -29.10 -58.99
C ILE A 92 22.60 -29.25 -60.42
N GLU A 93 23.84 -29.67 -60.64
CA GLU A 93 24.44 -29.89 -61.94
C GLU A 93 25.04 -31.27 -62.01
N GLU A 94 24.87 -31.98 -63.12
CA GLU A 94 25.48 -33.28 -63.37
C GLU A 94 26.22 -33.25 -64.69
N ASN A 95 27.52 -33.55 -64.68
CA ASN A 95 28.42 -33.50 -65.82
C ASN A 95 28.35 -32.18 -66.61
N SER A 96 28.38 -31.04 -65.89
CA SER A 96 28.30 -29.69 -66.46
C SER A 96 26.94 -29.39 -67.17
N SER A 97 25.93 -30.20 -66.94
CA SER A 97 24.57 -29.95 -67.39
C SER A 97 23.65 -29.72 -66.21
N PRO A 98 22.95 -28.56 -66.11
CA PRO A 98 22.03 -28.31 -65.02
C PRO A 98 20.89 -29.34 -65.06
N LEU A 99 20.56 -29.89 -63.87
CA LEU A 99 19.35 -30.66 -63.73
C LEU A 99 18.15 -29.71 -63.88
N PHE A 100 17.14 -30.16 -64.59
CA PHE A 100 16.00 -29.35 -65.02
C PHE A 100 15.10 -28.94 -63.85
N PHE A 101 15.56 -27.96 -63.08
CA PHE A 101 14.84 -27.31 -62.02
C PHE A 101 14.95 -25.79 -62.16
N SER A 102 13.85 -25.14 -62.51
CA SER A 102 13.86 -23.68 -62.81
C SER A 102 13.90 -22.80 -61.58
N GLY A 103 13.75 -23.37 -60.39
CA GLY A 103 13.62 -22.67 -59.13
C GLY A 103 12.22 -22.19 -58.81
N ALA A 104 11.84 -22.24 -57.56
CA ALA A 104 10.51 -21.86 -57.07
C ALA A 104 10.51 -20.56 -56.27
N TRP A 105 11.64 -20.18 -55.68
CA TRP A 105 11.81 -18.92 -54.98
C TRP A 105 12.59 -17.89 -55.81
N THR A 106 12.08 -16.65 -55.81
CA THR A 106 12.74 -15.54 -56.55
C THR A 106 13.56 -14.67 -55.57
N PRO A 107 14.90 -14.77 -55.59
CA PRO A 107 15.76 -13.95 -54.73
C PRO A 107 15.76 -12.49 -55.18
N PRO A 108 16.13 -11.53 -54.25
CA PRO A 108 16.34 -10.11 -54.60
C PRO A 108 17.34 -9.88 -55.73
N THR A 109 18.50 -10.55 -55.70
CA THR A 109 19.47 -10.58 -56.76
C THR A 109 19.16 -11.76 -57.70
N GLU A 110 19.37 -11.56 -59.01
CA GLU A 110 19.09 -12.59 -60.03
C GLU A 110 19.80 -13.90 -59.74
N ARG A 111 19.10 -15.01 -59.88
CA ARG A 111 19.53 -16.37 -59.56
C ARG A 111 20.87 -16.75 -60.23
N GLU A 112 21.03 -16.44 -61.50
CA GLU A 112 22.25 -16.76 -62.25
C GLU A 112 23.46 -16.02 -61.72
N GLN A 113 23.28 -14.76 -61.32
CA GLN A 113 24.38 -13.95 -60.73
C GLN A 113 24.81 -14.53 -59.37
N LEU A 114 23.86 -14.98 -58.55
CA LEU A 114 24.15 -15.62 -57.28
C LEU A 114 24.88 -16.95 -57.47
N ILE A 115 24.46 -17.76 -58.43
CA ILE A 115 25.14 -19.03 -58.74
C ILE A 115 26.58 -18.75 -59.20
N LYS A 116 26.81 -17.80 -60.11
CA LYS A 116 28.15 -17.42 -60.56
C LYS A 116 29.04 -16.91 -59.40
N ALA A 117 28.48 -16.10 -58.50
CA ALA A 117 29.20 -15.61 -57.32
C ALA A 117 29.57 -16.78 -56.38
N ALA A 118 28.68 -17.72 -56.18
CA ALA A 118 28.91 -18.90 -55.35
C ALA A 118 29.98 -19.83 -55.95
N VAL A 119 29.92 -20.08 -57.26
CA VAL A 119 30.95 -20.86 -57.99
C VAL A 119 32.32 -20.21 -57.87
N THR A 120 32.40 -18.88 -58.05
CA THR A 120 33.66 -18.14 -57.88
C THR A 120 34.22 -18.23 -56.44
N ALA A 121 33.36 -18.11 -55.45
CA ALA A 121 33.77 -18.25 -54.07
C ALA A 121 34.19 -19.69 -53.71
N ALA A 122 33.51 -20.71 -54.25
CA ALA A 122 33.90 -22.10 -54.07
C ALA A 122 35.25 -22.41 -54.71
N GLY A 123 35.56 -21.82 -55.89
CA GLY A 123 36.84 -21.94 -56.52
C GLY A 123 38.02 -21.38 -55.69
N GLN A 124 37.79 -20.32 -54.91
CA GLN A 124 38.76 -19.79 -53.97
C GLN A 124 39.06 -20.76 -52.81
N GLU A 125 38.13 -21.60 -52.44
CA GLU A 125 38.32 -22.67 -51.44
C GLU A 125 38.80 -23.97 -52.03
N GLY A 126 39.12 -23.98 -53.33
CA GLY A 126 39.62 -25.17 -54.01
C GLY A 126 38.56 -26.21 -54.44
N VAL A 127 37.27 -25.84 -54.39
CA VAL A 127 36.15 -26.66 -54.80
C VAL A 127 35.64 -26.17 -56.18
N ASP A 128 35.97 -26.88 -57.22
CA ASP A 128 35.50 -26.56 -58.59
C ASP A 128 34.28 -27.44 -58.93
N PRO A 129 33.08 -26.87 -59.03
CA PRO A 129 31.86 -27.63 -59.31
C PRO A 129 31.81 -28.21 -60.71
N THR A 130 32.70 -27.78 -61.62
CA THR A 130 32.74 -28.26 -63.00
C THR A 130 33.69 -29.45 -63.18
N ARG A 131 34.51 -29.77 -62.16
CA ARG A 131 35.48 -30.86 -62.22
C ARG A 131 35.19 -31.94 -61.19
N PRO A 132 35.38 -33.22 -61.53
CA PRO A 132 35.26 -34.25 -60.51
C PRO A 132 36.31 -34.07 -59.43
N PRO A 133 35.98 -34.33 -58.13
CA PRO A 133 36.95 -34.23 -57.06
C PRO A 133 38.07 -35.22 -57.26
N VAL A 134 39.29 -34.81 -56.84
CA VAL A 134 40.50 -35.65 -56.95
C VAL A 134 40.40 -36.91 -56.07
N SER A 135 39.58 -36.83 -55.00
CA SER A 135 39.30 -37.92 -54.07
C SER A 135 38.03 -38.67 -54.46
N SER A 136 37.94 -39.93 -54.10
CA SER A 136 36.72 -40.75 -54.21
C SER A 136 35.62 -40.29 -53.21
N SER A 137 35.94 -39.34 -52.32
CA SER A 137 34.98 -38.76 -51.38
C SER A 137 34.46 -37.43 -51.90
N ALA A 138 33.27 -37.03 -51.41
CA ALA A 138 32.68 -35.73 -51.71
C ALA A 138 33.62 -34.57 -51.23
N SER A 139 33.82 -33.58 -52.10
CA SER A 139 34.45 -32.30 -51.71
C SER A 139 33.40 -31.26 -51.45
N GLN A 140 33.51 -30.52 -50.33
CA GLN A 140 32.59 -29.45 -50.00
C GLN A 140 33.31 -28.24 -49.45
N THR A 141 32.69 -27.06 -49.66
CA THR A 141 33.21 -25.80 -49.10
C THR A 141 32.86 -25.67 -47.62
N SER A 142 33.54 -24.77 -46.96
CA SER A 142 33.07 -24.21 -45.68
C SER A 142 31.77 -23.42 -45.84
N LEU A 143 31.28 -22.76 -44.80
CA LEU A 143 30.16 -21.85 -44.89
C LEU A 143 30.57 -20.56 -45.57
N LEU A 144 30.13 -20.36 -46.82
CA LEU A 144 30.36 -19.15 -47.58
C LEU A 144 29.38 -18.05 -47.22
N ARG A 145 29.82 -16.79 -47.23
CA ARG A 145 28.91 -15.61 -47.17
C ARG A 145 29.03 -14.89 -48.52
N ILE A 146 27.92 -14.87 -49.25
CA ILE A 146 27.86 -14.32 -50.59
C ILE A 146 27.01 -13.07 -50.61
N GLN A 147 27.57 -11.97 -51.15
CA GLN A 147 26.86 -10.72 -51.31
C GLN A 147 26.23 -10.65 -52.69
N GLY A 148 24.92 -10.39 -52.74
CA GLY A 148 24.20 -10.11 -53.97
C GLY A 148 24.40 -8.63 -54.41
N ARG A 149 24.09 -8.34 -55.66
CA ARG A 149 24.22 -7.01 -56.26
C ARG A 149 23.31 -5.94 -55.64
N LYS A 150 22.17 -6.34 -55.03
CA LYS A 150 21.24 -5.43 -54.37
C LYS A 150 21.55 -5.23 -52.88
N GLY A 151 22.74 -5.65 -52.40
CA GLY A 151 23.14 -5.53 -51.00
C GLY A 151 22.55 -6.61 -50.09
N ASP A 152 21.92 -7.60 -50.66
CA ASP A 152 21.43 -8.81 -50.04
C ASP A 152 22.55 -9.79 -49.74
N TRP A 153 22.41 -10.55 -48.65
CA TRP A 153 23.43 -11.51 -48.23
C TRP A 153 22.85 -12.91 -48.16
N TYR A 154 23.70 -13.92 -48.44
CA TYR A 154 23.35 -15.31 -48.47
C TYR A 154 24.37 -16.15 -47.74
N TYR A 155 23.91 -17.14 -46.99
CA TYR A 155 24.75 -18.28 -46.61
C TYR A 155 24.81 -19.22 -47.81
N GLY A 156 26.03 -19.66 -48.18
CA GLY A 156 26.24 -20.56 -49.30
C GLY A 156 27.08 -21.75 -48.92
N ARG A 157 26.89 -22.82 -49.61
CA ARG A 157 27.74 -24.01 -49.59
C ARG A 157 27.68 -24.71 -50.92
N VAL A 158 28.83 -25.24 -51.36
CA VAL A 158 28.98 -26.00 -52.59
C VAL A 158 29.54 -27.37 -52.24
N MET A 159 29.01 -28.43 -52.84
CA MET A 159 29.51 -29.79 -52.71
C MET A 159 29.61 -30.41 -54.08
N VAL A 160 30.68 -31.18 -54.33
CA VAL A 160 30.89 -31.96 -55.52
C VAL A 160 31.00 -33.43 -55.13
N LEU A 161 30.16 -34.25 -55.76
CA LEU A 161 30.11 -35.71 -55.58
C LEU A 161 30.70 -36.41 -56.80
N PRO A 162 31.64 -37.31 -56.63
CA PRO A 162 32.08 -38.16 -57.75
C PRO A 162 30.94 -39.15 -58.13
N THR A 163 30.71 -39.30 -59.43
CA THR A 163 29.80 -40.30 -59.99
C THR A 163 30.56 -41.24 -60.93
N ALA A 164 29.96 -42.37 -61.26
CA ALA A 164 30.60 -43.37 -62.16
C ALA A 164 30.94 -42.82 -63.56
N LYS A 165 30.30 -41.71 -63.97
CA LYS A 165 30.47 -41.10 -65.31
C LYS A 165 30.87 -39.62 -65.26
N GLY A 166 31.36 -39.10 -64.11
CA GLY A 166 31.76 -37.72 -63.99
C GLY A 166 31.53 -37.15 -62.57
N ALA A 167 30.95 -35.97 -62.47
CA ALA A 167 30.64 -35.31 -61.19
C ALA A 167 29.21 -34.79 -61.11
N LYS A 168 28.66 -34.79 -59.90
CA LYS A 168 27.42 -34.10 -59.55
C LYS A 168 27.68 -33.03 -58.52
N SER A 169 27.27 -31.79 -58.79
CA SER A 169 27.46 -30.69 -57.87
C SER A 169 26.13 -30.23 -57.31
N LEU A 170 26.15 -29.84 -56.01
CA LEU A 170 25.07 -29.18 -55.30
C LEU A 170 25.57 -27.83 -54.85
N LEU A 171 24.89 -26.76 -55.25
CA LEU A 171 25.10 -25.41 -54.80
C LEU A 171 23.82 -24.96 -54.10
N MET A 172 23.94 -24.48 -52.88
CA MET A 172 22.83 -23.99 -52.08
C MET A 172 23.15 -22.61 -51.49
N LEU A 173 22.21 -21.70 -51.61
CA LEU A 173 22.26 -20.36 -51.05
C LEU A 173 20.98 -20.09 -50.28
N SER A 174 21.04 -19.63 -49.03
CA SER A 174 19.90 -19.23 -48.23
C SER A 174 19.98 -17.75 -47.92
N TYR A 175 18.92 -17.04 -48.10
CA TYR A 175 18.85 -15.59 -47.87
C TYR A 175 19.00 -15.27 -46.40
N ILE A 176 19.89 -14.31 -46.08
CA ILE A 176 20.08 -13.79 -44.75
C ILE A 176 19.20 -12.56 -44.58
N THR A 177 18.22 -12.67 -43.72
CA THR A 177 17.35 -11.53 -43.40
C THR A 177 18.19 -10.39 -42.80
N PRO A 178 18.19 -9.21 -43.42
CA PRO A 178 19.03 -8.09 -42.93
C PRO A 178 18.65 -7.70 -41.49
N ARG A 179 19.68 -7.36 -40.71
CA ARG A 179 19.50 -6.90 -39.32
C ARG A 179 18.58 -5.71 -39.22
N SER A 180 18.54 -4.82 -40.20
CA SER A 180 17.67 -3.66 -40.26
C SER A 180 16.17 -4.06 -40.31
N VAL A 181 15.83 -5.17 -40.99
CA VAL A 181 14.47 -5.70 -41.06
C VAL A 181 14.06 -6.29 -39.70
N LEU A 182 14.98 -7.07 -39.08
CA LEU A 182 14.77 -7.65 -37.75
C LEU A 182 14.57 -6.54 -36.68
N LEU A 183 15.41 -5.50 -36.74
CA LEU A 183 15.28 -4.32 -35.86
C LEU A 183 13.92 -3.62 -36.04
N ARG A 184 13.52 -3.40 -37.29
CA ARG A 184 12.23 -2.72 -37.56
C ARG A 184 11.03 -3.50 -37.06
N GLN A 185 11.03 -4.82 -37.23
CA GLN A 185 9.97 -5.69 -36.69
C GLN A 185 9.97 -5.73 -35.15
N GLY A 186 11.18 -5.77 -34.54
CA GLY A 186 11.33 -5.72 -33.09
C GLY A 186 10.91 -4.38 -32.46
N LEU A 187 11.21 -3.26 -33.17
CA LEU A 187 10.93 -1.91 -32.67
C LEU A 187 9.44 -1.64 -32.47
N SER A 188 8.58 -2.10 -33.39
CA SER A 188 7.14 -1.91 -33.27
C SER A 188 6.57 -2.60 -32.02
N LEU A 189 6.98 -3.83 -31.76
CA LEU A 189 6.59 -4.57 -30.58
C LEU A 189 7.18 -3.95 -29.29
N PHE A 190 8.43 -3.52 -29.33
CA PHE A 190 9.09 -2.81 -28.22
C PHE A 190 8.33 -1.53 -27.82
N VAL A 191 7.96 -0.70 -28.81
CA VAL A 191 7.22 0.55 -28.56
C VAL A 191 5.83 0.27 -28.00
N LEU A 192 5.13 -0.69 -28.55
CA LEU A 192 3.77 -1.05 -28.10
C LEU A 192 3.77 -1.59 -26.66
N THR A 193 4.65 -2.56 -26.38
CA THR A 193 4.76 -3.16 -25.03
C THR A 193 5.31 -2.17 -24.01
N GLY A 194 6.27 -1.33 -24.40
CA GLY A 194 6.82 -0.27 -23.57
C GLY A 194 5.79 0.78 -23.19
N ALA A 195 5.02 1.27 -24.18
CA ALA A 195 3.96 2.25 -23.93
C ALA A 195 2.85 1.69 -23.01
N ALA A 196 2.39 0.46 -23.26
CA ALA A 196 1.41 -0.21 -22.42
C ALA A 196 1.94 -0.42 -20.99
N GLY A 197 3.20 -0.83 -20.85
CA GLY A 197 3.84 -1.01 -19.56
C GLY A 197 3.97 0.28 -18.77
N ILE A 198 4.42 1.37 -19.39
CA ILE A 198 4.54 2.68 -18.74
C ILE A 198 3.17 3.20 -18.30
N LEU A 199 2.13 3.04 -19.13
CA LEU A 199 0.77 3.41 -18.77
C LEU A 199 0.29 2.63 -17.54
N GLY A 200 0.50 1.32 -17.52
CA GLY A 200 0.18 0.47 -16.37
C GLY A 200 0.90 0.89 -15.09
N ILE A 201 2.22 1.16 -15.18
CA ILE A 201 3.02 1.65 -14.05
C ILE A 201 2.47 2.99 -13.54
N LEU A 202 2.10 3.91 -14.42
CA LEU A 202 1.56 5.21 -14.05
C LEU A 202 0.25 5.08 -13.27
N VAL A 203 -0.67 4.24 -13.75
CA VAL A 203 -1.96 3.99 -13.08
C VAL A 203 -1.75 3.36 -11.70
N ILE A 204 -0.92 2.33 -11.62
CA ILE A 204 -0.63 1.64 -10.36
C ILE A 204 0.07 2.60 -9.37
N SER A 205 1.07 3.36 -9.82
CA SER A 205 1.79 4.33 -8.98
C SER A 205 0.86 5.42 -8.44
N TRP A 206 -0.05 5.93 -9.27
CA TRP A 206 -1.05 6.91 -8.83
C TRP A 206 -1.95 6.35 -7.72
N PHE A 207 -2.48 5.14 -7.91
CA PHE A 207 -3.35 4.48 -6.95
C PHE A 207 -2.64 4.18 -5.63
N LEU A 208 -1.45 3.57 -5.69
CA LEU A 208 -0.66 3.22 -4.50
C LEU A 208 -0.22 4.46 -3.70
N THR A 209 0.26 5.51 -4.40
CA THR A 209 0.66 6.76 -3.74
C THR A 209 -0.54 7.44 -3.07
N GLY A 210 -1.71 7.44 -3.73
CA GLY A 210 -2.95 7.96 -3.13
C GLY A 210 -3.33 7.24 -1.84
N ARG A 211 -3.25 5.90 -1.85
CA ARG A 211 -3.58 5.07 -0.69
C ARG A 211 -2.55 5.20 0.43
N ALA A 212 -1.26 5.29 0.09
CA ALA A 212 -0.19 5.46 1.07
C ALA A 212 -0.24 6.82 1.81
N LEU A 213 -0.71 7.89 1.14
CA LEU A 213 -0.85 9.21 1.73
C LEU A 213 -2.15 9.40 2.54
N GLN A 214 -3.10 8.48 2.44
CA GLN A 214 -4.39 8.60 3.12
C GLN A 214 -4.26 8.68 4.66
N PRO A 215 -3.50 7.81 5.35
CA PRO A 215 -3.32 7.91 6.81
C PRO A 215 -2.75 9.23 7.27
N ALA A 216 -1.77 9.78 6.53
CA ALA A 216 -1.17 11.07 6.85
C ALA A 216 -2.17 12.24 6.69
N ARG A 217 -3.02 12.19 5.65
CA ARG A 217 -4.10 13.17 5.46
C ARG A 217 -5.12 13.13 6.60
N ASP A 218 -5.55 11.92 6.98
CA ASP A 218 -6.53 11.71 8.04
C ASP A 218 -5.96 12.14 9.40
N GLY A 219 -4.69 11.86 9.65
CA GLY A 219 -3.98 12.31 10.86
C GLY A 219 -3.96 13.84 10.98
N ILE A 220 -3.54 14.55 9.92
CA ILE A 220 -3.52 16.02 9.90
C ILE A 220 -4.94 16.61 10.03
N ARG A 221 -5.93 15.98 9.40
CA ARG A 221 -7.32 16.42 9.53
C ARG A 221 -7.81 16.34 10.97
N LYS A 222 -7.60 15.20 11.63
CA LYS A 222 -7.95 15.00 13.04
C LYS A 222 -7.24 16.01 13.96
N GLN A 223 -5.94 16.27 13.71
CA GLN A 223 -5.18 17.26 14.45
C GLN A 223 -5.75 18.68 14.30
N ASN A 224 -6.16 19.06 13.10
CA ASN A 224 -6.76 20.39 12.87
C ASN A 224 -8.15 20.50 13.52
N GLU A 225 -8.98 19.47 13.43
CA GLU A 225 -10.29 19.38 14.11
C GLU A 225 -10.10 19.52 15.63
N PHE A 226 -9.10 18.85 16.20
CA PHE A 226 -8.74 18.95 17.61
C PHE A 226 -8.34 20.38 18.01
N VAL A 227 -7.44 21.03 17.27
CA VAL A 227 -7.00 22.40 17.56
C VAL A 227 -8.15 23.40 17.42
N ALA A 228 -9.01 23.25 16.42
CA ALA A 228 -10.16 24.10 16.22
C ALA A 228 -11.18 23.97 17.38
N ALA A 229 -11.51 22.73 17.77
CA ALA A 229 -12.41 22.46 18.88
C ALA A 229 -11.83 22.97 20.20
N ALA A 230 -10.55 22.77 20.47
CA ALA A 230 -9.84 23.30 21.62
C ALA A 230 -9.94 24.81 21.72
N SER A 231 -9.70 25.51 20.62
CA SER A 231 -9.78 26.97 20.55
C SER A 231 -11.20 27.49 20.86
N HIS A 232 -12.22 26.79 20.41
CA HIS A 232 -13.62 27.12 20.73
C HIS A 232 -13.94 26.91 22.21
N GLU A 233 -13.54 25.77 22.78
CA GLU A 233 -13.82 25.42 24.18
C GLU A 233 -13.00 26.26 25.17
N LEU A 234 -11.87 26.82 24.79
CA LEU A 234 -11.08 27.77 25.59
C LEU A 234 -11.68 29.19 25.54
N ARG A 235 -12.25 29.61 24.41
CA ARG A 235 -12.78 30.97 24.24
C ARG A 235 -13.97 31.26 25.16
N SER A 236 -14.86 30.28 25.37
CA SER A 236 -16.07 30.45 26.19
C SER A 236 -15.76 30.77 27.66
N PRO A 237 -14.96 29.96 28.41
CA PRO A 237 -14.61 30.27 29.79
C PRO A 237 -13.77 31.56 29.93
N LEU A 238 -12.89 31.83 28.96
CA LEU A 238 -12.10 33.08 28.96
C LEU A 238 -13.03 34.31 28.84
N ALA A 239 -14.08 34.24 28.02
CA ALA A 239 -15.07 35.31 27.92
C ALA A 239 -15.82 35.52 29.24
N VAL A 240 -16.19 34.41 29.94
CA VAL A 240 -16.85 34.49 31.26
C VAL A 240 -15.91 35.12 32.32
N ILE A 241 -14.64 34.70 32.37
CA ILE A 241 -13.64 35.25 33.27
C ILE A 241 -13.47 36.77 33.01
N ARG A 242 -13.29 37.15 31.73
CA ARG A 242 -13.14 38.54 31.31
C ARG A 242 -14.36 39.39 31.71
N SER A 243 -15.57 38.87 31.44
CA SER A 243 -16.83 39.55 31.84
C SER A 243 -16.94 39.70 33.35
N SER A 244 -16.57 38.66 34.12
CA SER A 244 -16.57 38.73 35.59
C SER A 244 -15.54 39.73 36.13
N LEU A 245 -14.36 39.78 35.52
CA LEU A 245 -13.33 40.78 35.91
C LEU A 245 -13.75 42.21 35.57
N SER A 246 -14.37 42.46 34.39
CA SER A 246 -14.88 43.78 34.02
C SER A 246 -16.05 44.22 34.95
N ALA A 247 -16.89 43.26 35.38
CA ALA A 247 -17.93 43.55 36.36
C ALA A 247 -17.31 43.87 37.75
N LEU A 248 -16.26 43.14 38.15
CA LEU A 248 -15.51 43.46 39.39
C LEU A 248 -14.91 44.86 39.34
N GLU A 249 -14.33 45.29 38.22
CA GLU A 249 -13.78 46.64 38.07
C GLU A 249 -14.86 47.70 38.17
N SER A 250 -16.07 47.46 37.62
CA SER A 250 -17.16 48.43 37.68
C SER A 250 -17.86 48.50 39.01
N GLU A 251 -17.77 47.46 39.85
CA GLU A 251 -18.37 47.41 41.20
C GLU A 251 -17.36 47.66 42.35
N LEU A 252 -16.11 48.01 42.04
CA LEU A 252 -15.13 48.41 43.05
C LEU A 252 -15.70 49.64 43.81
N PRO A 253 -15.88 49.58 45.15
CA PRO A 253 -16.65 50.55 45.88
C PRO A 253 -15.91 51.89 46.00
N GLY A 254 -16.65 53.00 45.75
CA GLY A 254 -16.45 54.23 46.49
C GLY A 254 -16.83 53.99 47.96
N GLU A 255 -16.31 54.71 48.85
CA GLU A 255 -16.19 54.61 50.33
C GLU A 255 -17.37 54.11 51.19
N THR A 256 -18.50 53.60 50.61
CA THR A 256 -19.66 53.11 51.31
C THR A 256 -20.14 51.74 50.75
N GLY A 257 -19.46 50.65 51.12
CA GLY A 257 -19.81 49.29 50.72
C GLY A 257 -21.10 48.76 51.35
N ASN A 258 -22.10 48.52 50.52
CA ASN A 258 -23.35 47.90 50.90
C ASN A 258 -23.21 46.38 50.99
N GLN A 259 -23.81 45.69 51.97
CA GLN A 259 -23.71 44.22 52.16
C GLN A 259 -24.05 43.42 50.90
N ASN A 260 -24.97 43.90 50.07
CA ASN A 260 -25.31 43.28 48.79
C ASN A 260 -24.20 43.30 47.78
N GLN A 261 -23.37 44.34 47.71
CA GLN A 261 -22.19 44.44 46.83
C GLN A 261 -21.14 43.37 47.18
N THR A 262 -20.91 43.12 48.50
CA THR A 262 -19.96 42.09 48.93
C THR A 262 -20.36 40.68 48.51
N VAL A 263 -21.67 40.39 48.47
CA VAL A 263 -22.24 39.10 48.03
C VAL A 263 -22.02 38.94 46.50
N THR A 264 -22.28 39.96 45.69
CA THR A 264 -22.08 39.98 44.25
C THR A 264 -20.60 39.80 43.89
N LEU A 265 -19.69 40.52 44.52
CA LEU A 265 -18.25 40.38 44.33
C LEU A 265 -17.74 38.98 44.64
N ARG A 266 -18.16 38.39 45.79
CA ARG A 266 -17.83 36.99 46.11
C ARG A 266 -18.34 36.02 45.08
N GLN A 267 -19.54 36.23 44.52
CA GLN A 267 -20.08 35.38 43.48
C GLN A 267 -19.32 35.48 42.17
N LEU A 268 -18.88 36.69 41.75
CA LEU A 268 -18.09 36.91 40.56
C LEU A 268 -16.69 36.24 40.68
N ILE A 269 -16.05 36.39 41.86
CA ILE A 269 -14.75 35.73 42.13
C ILE A 269 -14.94 34.20 42.10
N LYS A 270 -15.95 33.66 42.75
CA LYS A 270 -16.25 32.20 42.74
C LYS A 270 -16.55 31.65 41.37
N ASN A 271 -17.21 32.43 40.52
CA ASN A 271 -17.49 32.05 39.14
C ASN A 271 -16.17 32.04 38.32
N SER A 272 -15.33 33.06 38.45
CA SER A 272 -14.04 33.16 37.80
C SER A 272 -13.11 32.01 38.20
N ASP A 273 -13.00 31.71 39.51
CA ASP A 273 -12.18 30.59 40.02
C ASP A 273 -12.68 29.26 39.48
N ARG A 274 -14.00 29.05 39.40
CA ARG A 274 -14.60 27.83 38.79
C ARG A 274 -14.19 27.68 37.32
N GLU A 275 -14.25 28.75 36.53
CA GLU A 275 -13.88 28.71 35.13
C GLU A 275 -12.37 28.53 34.93
N CYS A 276 -11.53 29.13 35.79
CA CYS A 276 -10.08 28.90 35.79
C CYS A 276 -9.75 27.42 36.03
N ARG A 277 -10.33 26.81 37.06
CA ARG A 277 -10.15 25.38 37.37
C ARG A 277 -10.67 24.49 36.22
N ARG A 278 -11.74 24.89 35.56
CA ARG A 278 -12.28 24.20 34.37
C ARG A 278 -11.32 24.25 33.21
N MET A 279 -10.74 25.44 32.93
CA MET A 279 -9.72 25.60 31.90
C MET A 279 -8.43 24.78 32.20
N ALA A 280 -7.98 24.80 33.45
CA ALA A 280 -6.79 24.03 33.86
C ALA A 280 -6.99 22.51 33.61
N ARG A 281 -8.20 21.98 33.91
CA ARG A 281 -8.54 20.58 33.56
C ARG A 281 -8.54 20.35 32.06
N LEU A 282 -9.18 21.22 31.26
CA LEU A 282 -9.19 21.09 29.80
C LEU A 282 -7.79 21.06 29.21
N VAL A 283 -6.91 21.98 29.66
CA VAL A 283 -5.50 22.01 29.20
C VAL A 283 -4.76 20.73 29.60
N GLY A 284 -4.97 20.24 30.83
CA GLY A 284 -4.41 18.98 31.31
C GLY A 284 -4.85 17.78 30.43
N ASP A 285 -6.14 17.71 30.14
CA ASP A 285 -6.74 16.67 29.28
C ASP A 285 -6.18 16.72 27.85
N MET A 286 -5.96 17.93 27.31
CA MET A 286 -5.38 18.13 25.99
C MET A 286 -3.91 17.72 25.94
N LEU A 287 -3.11 18.09 26.96
CA LEU A 287 -1.72 17.68 27.06
C LEU A 287 -1.58 16.16 27.17
N LEU A 288 -2.50 15.54 27.92
CA LEU A 288 -2.60 14.07 28.03
C LEU A 288 -2.76 13.42 26.66
N LEU A 289 -3.77 13.85 25.90
CA LEU A 289 -4.03 13.31 24.58
C LEU A 289 -2.89 13.59 23.58
N ALA A 290 -2.31 14.79 23.63
CA ALA A 290 -1.19 15.16 22.75
C ALA A 290 0.08 14.34 23.03
N SER A 291 0.36 14.04 24.30
CA SER A 291 1.51 13.21 24.70
C SER A 291 1.32 11.75 24.32
N SER A 292 0.10 11.24 24.41
CA SER A 292 -0.25 9.90 23.94
C SER A 292 -0.09 9.76 22.43
N ASP A 293 -0.60 10.70 21.64
CA ASP A 293 -0.44 10.73 20.17
C ASP A 293 1.04 10.77 19.74
N ALA A 294 1.90 11.39 20.53
CA ALA A 294 3.34 11.46 20.29
C ALA A 294 4.10 10.18 20.69
N GLY A 295 3.42 9.21 21.31
CA GLY A 295 4.05 7.99 21.84
C GLY A 295 5.00 8.23 23.01
N ASN A 296 4.97 9.44 23.61
CA ASN A 296 5.88 9.87 24.66
C ASN A 296 5.31 9.61 26.07
N TRP A 297 4.33 8.77 26.18
CA TRP A 297 3.69 8.52 27.47
C TRP A 297 4.13 7.17 28.04
N GLU A 298 4.70 7.22 29.24
CA GLU A 298 5.04 6.03 30.02
C GLU A 298 4.05 5.86 31.18
N LEU A 299 3.51 4.64 31.34
CA LEU A 299 2.71 4.27 32.50
C LEU A 299 3.62 3.95 33.68
N HIS A 300 3.27 4.48 34.84
CA HIS A 300 3.97 4.17 36.09
C HIS A 300 3.32 2.95 36.77
N TYR A 301 3.74 1.77 36.38
CA TYR A 301 3.22 0.53 36.93
C TYR A 301 3.60 0.36 38.41
N THR A 302 2.59 0.24 39.26
CA THR A 302 2.70 0.00 40.70
C THR A 302 1.81 -1.17 41.07
N GLN A 303 2.14 -1.80 42.20
CA GLN A 303 1.26 -2.81 42.79
C GLN A 303 -0.06 -2.14 43.20
N THR A 304 -1.13 -2.53 42.57
CA THR A 304 -2.46 -1.92 42.70
C THR A 304 -3.47 -2.98 43.11
N GLU A 305 -4.24 -2.71 44.14
CA GLU A 305 -5.37 -3.51 44.57
C GLU A 305 -6.63 -3.02 43.90
N PRO A 306 -7.19 -3.77 42.89
CA PRO A 306 -8.32 -3.29 42.13
C PRO A 306 -9.60 -3.10 42.97
N ASP A 307 -9.81 -3.95 43.98
CA ASP A 307 -10.96 -3.87 44.89
C ASP A 307 -10.93 -2.54 45.65
N THR A 308 -9.79 -2.21 46.24
CA THR A 308 -9.56 -0.94 46.96
C THR A 308 -9.85 0.27 46.07
N LEU A 309 -9.34 0.23 44.83
CA LEU A 309 -9.55 1.31 43.85
C LEU A 309 -11.03 1.55 43.54
N LEU A 310 -11.82 0.47 43.41
CA LEU A 310 -13.26 0.61 43.16
C LEU A 310 -14.02 1.08 44.39
N ILE A 311 -13.64 0.64 45.60
CA ILE A 311 -14.21 1.09 46.86
C ILE A 311 -13.98 2.59 47.06
N GLU A 312 -12.77 3.05 46.88
CA GLU A 312 -12.42 4.48 46.95
C GLU A 312 -13.21 5.34 45.95
N ALA A 313 -13.33 4.87 44.71
CA ALA A 313 -14.14 5.55 43.70
C ALA A 313 -15.62 5.58 44.08
N TYR A 314 -16.16 4.48 44.57
CA TYR A 314 -17.53 4.41 45.07
C TYR A 314 -17.78 5.41 46.20
N GLU A 315 -16.92 5.44 47.22
CA GLU A 315 -17.04 6.34 48.38
C GLU A 315 -16.95 7.81 47.96
N ALA A 316 -16.04 8.14 47.03
CA ALA A 316 -15.86 9.49 46.51
C ALA A 316 -17.13 10.04 45.81
N PHE A 317 -17.87 9.18 45.11
CA PHE A 317 -19.06 9.58 44.37
C PHE A 317 -20.38 9.45 45.16
N LEU A 318 -20.38 8.77 46.29
CA LEU A 318 -21.57 8.53 47.11
C LEU A 318 -22.27 9.85 47.57
N PRO A 319 -21.54 10.92 48.01
CA PRO A 319 -22.20 12.18 48.36
C PRO A 319 -22.89 12.84 47.16
N LEU A 320 -22.28 12.85 46.00
CA LEU A 320 -22.86 13.41 44.79
C LEU A 320 -24.11 12.63 44.33
N CYS A 321 -24.08 11.33 44.45
CA CYS A 321 -25.24 10.48 44.15
C CYS A 321 -26.42 10.73 45.08
N ARG A 322 -26.15 10.92 46.40
CA ARG A 322 -27.15 11.30 47.37
C ARG A 322 -27.78 12.66 47.09
N GLU A 323 -26.94 13.66 46.73
CA GLU A 323 -27.39 14.99 46.33
C GLU A 323 -28.34 14.93 45.12
N LYS A 324 -28.01 14.09 44.13
CA LYS A 324 -28.81 13.90 42.92
C LYS A 324 -29.94 12.88 43.03
N ASN A 325 -30.13 12.28 44.21
CA ASN A 325 -31.09 11.19 44.42
C ASN A 325 -30.89 10.02 43.44
N ILE A 326 -29.66 9.56 43.26
CA ILE A 326 -29.25 8.43 42.42
C ILE A 326 -28.81 7.30 43.35
N ASN A 327 -29.26 6.08 43.09
CA ASN A 327 -28.80 4.89 43.81
C ASN A 327 -27.49 4.37 43.22
N LEU A 328 -26.37 4.51 43.92
CA LEU A 328 -25.07 3.97 43.50
C LEU A 328 -24.89 2.60 44.15
N ILE A 329 -24.61 1.58 43.32
CA ILE A 329 -24.45 0.19 43.73
C ILE A 329 -23.03 -0.27 43.37
N LEU A 330 -22.34 -0.88 44.34
CA LEU A 330 -21.02 -1.50 44.14
C LEU A 330 -21.14 -3.03 44.20
N GLU A 331 -20.70 -3.72 43.14
CA GLU A 331 -20.66 -5.18 43.06
C GLU A 331 -19.24 -5.65 42.90
N LEU A 332 -18.66 -6.25 43.92
CA LEU A 332 -17.33 -6.86 43.91
C LEU A 332 -17.44 -8.39 43.93
N PRO A 333 -16.47 -9.11 43.41
CA PRO A 333 -16.44 -10.57 43.49
C PRO A 333 -16.30 -11.03 44.95
N LYS A 334 -16.80 -12.24 45.22
CA LYS A 334 -16.72 -12.83 46.57
C LYS A 334 -15.29 -13.08 47.03
N GLU A 335 -14.40 -13.42 46.09
CA GLU A 335 -12.97 -13.63 46.35
C GLU A 335 -12.22 -12.35 46.01
N PRO A 336 -11.31 -11.86 46.87
CA PRO A 336 -10.52 -10.68 46.59
C PRO A 336 -9.68 -10.85 45.30
N PHE A 337 -9.52 -9.76 44.58
CA PHE A 337 -8.57 -9.75 43.47
C PHE A 337 -7.13 -9.77 44.00
N PRO A 338 -6.24 -10.52 43.37
CA PRO A 338 -4.84 -10.38 43.68
C PRO A 338 -4.35 -8.98 43.28
N PRO A 339 -3.33 -8.43 43.95
CA PRO A 339 -2.68 -7.22 43.51
C PRO A 339 -2.17 -7.36 42.08
N LEU A 340 -2.39 -6.32 41.26
CA LEU A 340 -2.06 -6.30 39.83
C LEU A 340 -1.06 -5.18 39.57
N LEU A 341 -0.19 -5.37 38.57
CA LEU A 341 0.68 -4.29 38.10
C LEU A 341 -0.11 -3.36 37.17
N ALA A 342 -0.34 -2.14 37.62
CA ALA A 342 -1.07 -1.12 36.89
C ALA A 342 -0.65 0.30 37.31
N ASP A 343 -0.90 1.28 36.46
CA ASP A 343 -0.83 2.68 36.87
C ASP A 343 -2.12 3.05 37.61
N ARG A 344 -2.06 3.00 38.95
CA ARG A 344 -3.18 3.25 39.86
C ARG A 344 -3.88 4.56 39.52
N GLN A 345 -3.12 5.64 39.37
CA GLN A 345 -3.68 6.99 39.15
C GLN A 345 -4.46 7.07 37.84
N ARG A 346 -3.97 6.40 36.80
CA ARG A 346 -4.63 6.38 35.49
C ARG A 346 -5.87 5.48 35.47
N LEU A 347 -5.85 4.37 36.14
CA LEU A 347 -7.03 3.53 36.30
C LEU A 347 -8.12 4.23 37.13
N GLU A 348 -7.73 4.92 38.20
CA GLU A 348 -8.64 5.77 38.99
C GLU A 348 -9.30 6.85 38.10
N GLN A 349 -8.50 7.49 37.23
CA GLN A 349 -9.00 8.47 36.28
C GLN A 349 -10.03 7.87 35.30
N VAL A 350 -9.79 6.66 34.78
CA VAL A 350 -10.75 5.93 33.90
C VAL A 350 -12.08 5.72 34.65
N ILE A 351 -12.02 5.16 35.86
CA ILE A 351 -13.21 4.87 36.66
C ILE A 351 -13.98 6.17 36.99
N THR A 352 -13.25 7.23 37.38
CA THR A 352 -13.82 8.55 37.69
C THR A 352 -14.57 9.12 36.48
N ILE A 353 -13.97 9.07 35.29
CA ILE A 353 -14.59 9.55 34.03
C ILE A 353 -15.89 8.78 33.74
N LEU A 354 -15.85 7.46 33.87
CA LEU A 354 -17.01 6.62 33.59
C LEU A 354 -18.13 6.84 34.59
N LEU A 355 -17.83 6.97 35.90
CA LEU A 355 -18.79 7.27 36.94
C LEU A 355 -19.40 8.68 36.82
N ASP A 356 -18.58 9.72 36.56
CA ASP A 356 -19.09 11.09 36.36
C ASP A 356 -20.00 11.17 35.12
N ASN A 357 -19.64 10.42 34.07
CA ASN A 357 -20.49 10.28 32.88
C ASN A 357 -21.84 9.59 33.24
N ALA A 358 -21.83 8.41 33.87
CA ALA A 358 -23.01 7.67 34.25
C ALA A 358 -23.95 8.51 35.13
N ILE A 359 -23.41 9.16 36.18
CA ILE A 359 -24.17 9.99 37.11
C ILE A 359 -24.72 11.26 36.42
N SER A 360 -24.06 11.79 35.43
CA SER A 360 -24.50 12.98 34.69
C SER A 360 -25.70 12.70 33.78
N TYR A 361 -25.81 11.48 33.26
CA TYR A 361 -26.87 11.08 32.33
C TYR A 361 -27.99 10.25 32.99
N THR A 362 -27.86 9.94 34.28
CA THR A 362 -28.90 9.22 35.04
C THR A 362 -29.85 10.19 35.69
N PRO A 363 -31.19 10.08 35.46
CA PRO A 363 -32.20 10.88 36.17
C PRO A 363 -32.31 10.53 37.66
N ALA A 364 -32.82 11.45 38.45
CA ALA A 364 -33.14 11.20 39.87
C ALA A 364 -34.07 10.01 40.05
N GLY A 365 -33.87 9.24 41.09
CA GLY A 365 -34.64 8.02 41.40
C GLY A 365 -34.19 6.77 40.63
N LYS A 366 -33.14 6.88 39.84
CA LYS A 366 -32.55 5.82 39.04
C LYS A 366 -31.26 5.29 39.65
N GLU A 367 -30.65 4.27 39.02
CA GLU A 367 -29.44 3.62 39.56
C GLU A 367 -28.24 3.71 38.64
N VAL A 368 -27.04 3.74 39.24
CA VAL A 368 -25.74 3.55 38.62
C VAL A 368 -25.07 2.38 39.32
N ARG A 369 -24.51 1.45 38.56
CA ARG A 369 -23.87 0.25 39.09
C ARG A 369 -22.41 0.21 38.67
N LEU A 370 -21.50 0.10 39.64
CA LEU A 370 -20.09 -0.15 39.46
C LEU A 370 -19.83 -1.61 39.80
N LYS A 371 -19.33 -2.38 38.83
CA LYS A 371 -19.11 -3.82 38.98
C LYS A 371 -17.74 -4.22 38.51
N MET A 372 -17.13 -5.17 39.21
CA MET A 372 -15.87 -5.78 38.79
C MET A 372 -15.95 -7.31 38.91
N TYR A 373 -15.35 -8.00 37.92
CA TYR A 373 -15.25 -9.44 37.93
C TYR A 373 -14.09 -9.96 37.09
N LYS A 374 -13.66 -11.20 37.37
CA LYS A 374 -12.72 -11.93 36.52
C LYS A 374 -13.47 -12.52 35.32
N LYS A 375 -12.96 -12.31 34.11
CA LYS A 375 -13.53 -12.97 32.93
C LYS A 375 -12.86 -14.33 32.77
N GLU A 376 -13.62 -15.40 33.03
CA GLU A 376 -13.19 -16.77 32.79
C GLU A 376 -13.13 -17.08 31.29
N GLY A 377 -12.15 -17.86 30.87
CA GLY A 377 -12.15 -18.51 29.57
C GLY A 377 -11.38 -17.81 28.45
N SER A 378 -10.04 -17.78 28.59
CA SER A 378 -9.20 -17.77 27.39
C SER A 378 -7.98 -18.66 27.63
N ARG A 379 -7.95 -19.82 26.98
CA ARG A 379 -6.82 -20.81 26.99
C ARG A 379 -5.47 -20.25 26.52
N ARG A 380 -5.36 -18.93 26.29
CA ARG A 380 -4.17 -18.25 25.76
C ARG A 380 -3.60 -17.16 26.67
N ILE A 381 -4.04 -17.06 27.91
CA ILE A 381 -3.44 -16.10 28.84
C ILE A 381 -2.26 -16.80 29.50
N SER A 382 -1.08 -16.18 29.44
CA SER A 382 0.14 -16.67 30.07
C SER A 382 -0.06 -16.77 31.60
N ALA A 383 0.58 -17.70 32.25
CA ALA A 383 0.54 -17.81 33.71
C ALA A 383 0.96 -16.49 34.37
N GLY A 384 0.16 -16.04 35.36
CA GLY A 384 0.40 -14.77 36.06
C GLY A 384 -0.34 -13.55 35.49
N TYR A 385 -1.18 -13.73 34.43
CA TYR A 385 -2.01 -12.65 33.91
C TYR A 385 -3.49 -12.92 34.20
N PHE A 386 -4.22 -11.86 34.53
CA PHE A 386 -5.65 -11.90 34.80
C PHE A 386 -6.41 -10.97 33.85
N ARG A 387 -7.52 -11.45 33.31
CA ARG A 387 -8.45 -10.62 32.58
C ARG A 387 -9.48 -10.05 33.54
N THR A 388 -9.33 -8.78 33.88
CA THR A 388 -10.19 -8.03 34.77
C THR A 388 -11.20 -7.25 33.92
N VAL A 389 -12.48 -7.30 34.32
CA VAL A 389 -13.53 -6.50 33.70
C VAL A 389 -14.09 -5.54 34.74
N ILE A 390 -14.12 -4.25 34.40
CA ILE A 390 -14.78 -3.20 35.18
C ILE A 390 -15.94 -2.70 34.34
N GLU A 391 -17.15 -2.73 34.92
CA GLU A 391 -18.37 -2.25 34.27
C GLU A 391 -18.96 -1.08 35.05
N VAL A 392 -19.32 -0.02 34.33
CA VAL A 392 -20.15 1.07 34.84
C VAL A 392 -21.43 1.08 34.04
N ALA A 393 -22.52 0.71 34.67
CA ALA A 393 -23.84 0.63 34.04
C ALA A 393 -24.76 1.71 34.64
N ASP A 394 -25.48 2.42 33.81
CA ASP A 394 -26.48 3.41 34.16
C ASP A 394 -27.87 2.97 33.67
N THR A 395 -28.90 3.52 34.29
CA THR A 395 -30.29 3.35 33.86
C THR A 395 -30.86 4.66 33.27
N GLY A 396 -30.00 5.43 32.60
CA GLY A 396 -30.32 6.68 31.93
C GLY A 396 -30.98 6.51 30.57
N LYS A 397 -30.69 7.45 29.66
CA LYS A 397 -31.31 7.48 28.33
C LYS A 397 -30.69 6.48 27.35
N GLY A 398 -29.49 5.93 27.67
CA GLY A 398 -28.75 5.10 26.78
C GLY A 398 -28.00 5.87 25.67
N VAL A 399 -27.27 5.13 24.87
CA VAL A 399 -26.52 5.65 23.71
C VAL A 399 -27.08 5.02 22.43
N PRO A 400 -27.60 5.79 21.46
CA PRO A 400 -28.06 5.27 20.17
C PRO A 400 -26.94 4.51 19.44
N ASP A 401 -27.29 3.45 18.69
CA ASP A 401 -26.31 2.60 18.00
C ASP A 401 -25.38 3.37 17.06
N GLU A 402 -25.94 4.35 16.34
CA GLU A 402 -25.19 5.22 15.43
C GLU A 402 -24.12 6.07 16.14
N MET A 403 -24.29 6.32 17.44
CA MET A 403 -23.39 7.13 18.25
C MET A 403 -22.37 6.30 19.02
N LYS A 404 -22.58 4.99 19.23
CA LYS A 404 -21.74 4.13 20.08
C LYS A 404 -20.25 4.14 19.68
N GLN A 405 -19.96 4.25 18.40
CA GLN A 405 -18.57 4.37 17.92
C GLN A 405 -18.02 5.78 18.10
N ARG A 406 -18.88 6.80 17.98
CA ARG A 406 -18.47 8.21 17.96
C ARG A 406 -18.34 8.84 19.33
N ILE A 407 -18.97 8.29 20.38
CA ILE A 407 -18.88 8.86 21.75
C ILE A 407 -17.47 8.86 22.32
N PHE A 408 -16.56 8.08 21.73
CA PHE A 408 -15.13 8.04 22.07
C PHE A 408 -14.28 9.02 21.25
N ASP A 409 -14.89 9.72 20.27
CA ASP A 409 -14.19 10.75 19.50
C ASP A 409 -13.97 11.99 20.38
N ARG A 410 -12.82 12.64 20.20
CA ARG A 410 -12.47 13.86 20.94
C ARG A 410 -13.44 14.99 20.64
N PHE A 411 -13.88 15.70 21.68
CA PHE A 411 -14.89 16.77 21.62
C PHE A 411 -16.27 16.38 21.11
N TYR A 412 -16.51 15.08 20.92
CA TYR A 412 -17.82 14.62 20.51
C TYR A 412 -18.84 14.77 21.64
N ARG A 413 -19.99 15.34 21.32
CA ARG A 413 -21.12 15.52 22.25
C ARG A 413 -22.41 15.28 21.48
N GLY A 414 -23.26 14.41 22.00
CA GLY A 414 -24.62 14.20 21.44
C GLY A 414 -25.46 15.47 21.60
N ASP A 415 -26.46 15.68 20.74
CA ASP A 415 -27.28 16.90 20.70
C ASP A 415 -27.97 17.23 22.03
N ALA A 416 -28.39 16.21 22.78
CA ALA A 416 -29.01 16.36 24.11
C ALA A 416 -28.00 16.87 25.16
N SER A 417 -26.70 16.63 25.03
CA SER A 417 -25.66 17.01 25.98
C SER A 417 -25.05 18.39 25.70
N ARG A 418 -25.35 19.01 24.55
CA ARG A 418 -24.86 20.36 24.21
C ARG A 418 -25.33 21.45 25.18
N LYS A 419 -26.45 21.25 25.88
CA LYS A 419 -26.98 22.19 26.89
C LYS A 419 -26.23 22.11 28.23
N ASP A 420 -25.57 20.99 28.54
CA ASP A 420 -24.80 20.83 29.77
C ASP A 420 -23.36 21.31 29.55
N LYS A 421 -23.04 22.51 30.07
CA LYS A 421 -21.71 23.12 29.94
C LYS A 421 -20.62 22.44 30.78
N LYS A 422 -20.93 21.38 31.52
CA LYS A 422 -20.03 20.80 32.52
C LYS A 422 -18.87 19.98 31.85
N HIS A 423 -19.14 19.33 30.72
CA HIS A 423 -18.19 18.41 30.07
C HIS A 423 -17.76 18.90 28.69
N PHE A 424 -16.45 18.78 28.37
CA PHE A 424 -15.87 19.19 27.10
C PHE A 424 -15.95 18.14 25.99
N GLY A 425 -16.42 16.93 26.29
CA GLY A 425 -16.41 15.81 25.34
C GLY A 425 -15.02 15.15 25.17
N LEU A 426 -14.12 15.35 26.13
CA LEU A 426 -12.80 14.70 26.16
C LEU A 426 -12.76 13.49 27.09
N GLY A 427 -13.63 13.39 28.09
CA GLY A 427 -13.54 12.35 29.11
C GLY A 427 -13.53 10.94 28.54
N LEU A 428 -14.52 10.57 27.72
CA LEU A 428 -14.59 9.21 27.16
C LEU A 428 -13.42 8.88 26.21
N SER A 429 -12.91 9.85 25.46
CA SER A 429 -11.71 9.65 24.63
C SER A 429 -10.46 9.43 25.49
N ILE A 430 -10.34 10.12 26.63
CA ILE A 430 -9.27 9.91 27.59
C ILE A 430 -9.39 8.53 28.25
N ALA A 431 -10.59 8.16 28.70
CA ALA A 431 -10.82 6.84 29.31
C ALA A 431 -10.45 5.71 28.36
N LYS A 432 -10.77 5.87 27.07
CA LYS A 432 -10.39 4.91 26.02
C LYS A 432 -8.87 4.85 25.85
N GLU A 433 -8.21 5.98 25.70
CA GLU A 433 -6.77 6.08 25.52
C GLU A 433 -6.01 5.43 26.71
N LEU A 434 -6.38 5.81 27.93
CA LEU A 434 -5.77 5.24 29.14
C LEU A 434 -6.00 3.74 29.27
N THR A 435 -7.17 3.25 28.85
CA THR A 435 -7.45 1.81 28.80
C THR A 435 -6.60 1.08 27.77
N GLU A 436 -6.47 1.65 26.58
CA GLU A 436 -5.65 1.09 25.48
C GLU A 436 -4.16 1.08 25.85
N MET A 437 -3.67 2.11 26.53
CA MET A 437 -2.31 2.15 27.06
C MET A 437 -2.02 1.02 28.05
N HIS A 438 -3.00 0.60 28.86
CA HIS A 438 -2.91 -0.58 29.72
C HIS A 438 -3.10 -1.91 28.97
N GLY A 439 -3.10 -1.90 27.63
CA GLY A 439 -3.32 -3.09 26.79
C GLY A 439 -4.76 -3.62 26.88
N GLY A 440 -5.70 -2.76 27.30
CA GLY A 440 -7.11 -3.10 27.45
C GLY A 440 -8.00 -2.59 26.32
N THR A 441 -9.33 -2.75 26.53
CA THR A 441 -10.35 -2.24 25.62
C THR A 441 -11.48 -1.61 26.40
N LEU A 442 -12.02 -0.47 25.90
CA LEU A 442 -13.23 0.16 26.40
C LEU A 442 -14.34 0.08 25.35
N ALA A 443 -15.47 -0.47 25.73
CA ALA A 443 -16.66 -0.60 24.87
C ALA A 443 -17.91 -0.10 25.56
N VAL A 444 -18.94 0.24 24.79
CA VAL A 444 -20.27 0.60 25.27
C VAL A 444 -21.30 -0.36 24.74
N HIS A 445 -22.22 -0.78 25.60
CA HIS A 445 -23.34 -1.66 25.29
C HIS A 445 -24.63 -1.09 25.90
N ASP A 446 -25.78 -1.56 25.41
CA ASP A 446 -27.03 -1.27 26.05
C ASP A 446 -27.11 -1.99 27.40
N ASN A 447 -27.66 -1.30 28.40
CA ASN A 447 -27.97 -1.92 29.69
C ASN A 447 -29.36 -2.58 29.61
N PRO A 448 -29.52 -3.88 29.96
CA PRO A 448 -30.80 -4.59 29.91
C PRO A 448 -31.93 -3.90 30.68
N GLY A 449 -31.62 -3.10 31.70
CA GLY A 449 -32.56 -2.27 32.46
C GLY A 449 -32.87 -0.90 31.87
N GLY A 450 -32.42 -0.62 30.64
CA GLY A 450 -32.35 0.72 30.02
C GLY A 450 -31.10 1.46 30.42
N GLY A 451 -30.66 2.42 29.58
CA GLY A 451 -29.40 3.16 29.76
C GLY A 451 -28.20 2.53 29.06
N SER A 452 -27.01 2.86 29.52
CA SER A 452 -25.73 2.44 28.93
C SER A 452 -24.92 1.62 29.91
N ARG A 453 -24.05 0.74 29.34
CA ARG A 453 -23.09 -0.05 30.08
C ARG A 453 -21.72 0.09 29.44
N PHE A 454 -20.83 0.79 30.12
CA PHE A 454 -19.42 0.92 29.71
C PHE A 454 -18.61 -0.22 30.31
N VAL A 455 -17.85 -0.92 29.47
CA VAL A 455 -17.10 -2.12 29.81
C VAL A 455 -15.62 -1.89 29.52
N VAL A 456 -14.83 -1.82 30.58
CA VAL A 456 -13.36 -1.80 30.53
C VAL A 456 -12.86 -3.23 30.70
N THR A 457 -12.11 -3.74 29.75
CA THR A 457 -11.49 -5.05 29.84
C THR A 457 -9.98 -4.87 29.85
N LEU A 458 -9.31 -5.32 30.89
CA LEU A 458 -7.87 -5.23 31.08
C LEU A 458 -7.27 -6.62 31.18
N THR A 459 -6.06 -6.80 30.63
CA THR A 459 -5.25 -8.00 30.87
C THR A 459 -4.03 -7.58 31.65
N LEU A 460 -4.06 -7.73 32.95
CA LEU A 460 -3.05 -7.23 33.86
C LEU A 460 -2.24 -8.38 34.45
N GLN A 461 -0.96 -8.13 34.66
CA GLN A 461 -0.06 -9.07 35.34
C GLN A 461 -0.29 -9.00 36.85
N GLN A 462 -0.27 -10.17 37.50
CA GLN A 462 -0.22 -10.24 38.96
C GLN A 462 1.10 -9.62 39.45
N ALA A 463 1.02 -8.79 40.49
CA ALA A 463 2.16 -8.12 41.08
C ALA A 463 3.09 -9.09 41.86
#